data_bd58c30ee732ca03260dc18d66296c70
#
_entry.id   bd58c30ee732ca03260dc18d66296c70
#
_cell.length_a   1.000
_cell.length_b   1.000
_cell.length_c   1.000
_cell.angle_alpha   90.00
_cell.angle_beta   90.00
_cell.angle_gamma   90.00
#
_symmetry.space_group_name_H-M   'P 1'
#
loop_
_entity.id
_entity.type
_entity.pdbx_description
1 polymer ?
#
loop_
_entity_poly.entity_id
_entity_poly.type
_entity_poly.pdbx_seq_one_letter_code
_entity_poly.pdbx_strand_id
1 'polypeptide(L)'
;MLHFVASVICLNQMESCDSVNVLSMEKKMESKLIVVAIGGNSLIEDPKHVSVDAQYEAARKTAAHIAHLIKEGHRVVIVHGNGPQVGFILLRAEYSSDILHPVPLDSCVADTQGAIGYQLQMALRNEMGKIGCQREVVTVVTQVEVSPNDPSFQKPTKPIGSFMTKEDAEKKVRDHGWAVVEDAGRGYRRVVPSPKPIDIVELETVRSLLEHGEIVIAAGGGGIPVRRDADGLLHGLEAVVDKDYAAALMAKRLNADMFVISTAVPEVCLNYGKPNQKQLSSMTLAEAAQYTAEGQFAPGSMLPKVNAMADFVKSTGNLGIITDPENLYDAVYHGRGTRMIL
;
A
#
# COMPACT_ATOMS: atom_id res chain seq x y z
N MET A 1 -75.69 12.41 16.06
CA MET A 1 -76.63 13.00 15.08
C MET A 1 -75.78 13.32 13.86
N LEU A 2 -75.76 12.42 12.85
CA LEU A 2 -76.65 12.50 11.68
C LEU A 2 -76.33 13.77 10.85
N HIS A 3 -75.96 13.80 9.60
CA HIS A 3 -76.22 13.02 8.38
C HIS A 3 -75.27 13.62 7.34
N PHE A 4 -74.57 12.82 6.50
CA PHE A 4 -75.05 12.32 5.20
C PHE A 4 -75.30 13.37 4.11
N VAL A 5 -74.67 13.07 2.97
CA VAL A 5 -75.08 13.04 1.57
C VAL A 5 -74.26 13.99 0.69
N ALA A 6 -73.53 13.57 -0.21
CA ALA A 6 -73.51 12.78 -1.44
C ALA A 6 -73.14 13.65 -2.66
N SER A 7 -72.24 13.10 -3.41
CA SER A 7 -72.09 13.01 -4.85
C SER A 7 -72.65 14.11 -5.75
N VAL A 8 -71.82 14.50 -6.76
CA VAL A 8 -72.11 14.32 -8.20
C VAL A 8 -70.87 14.72 -9.05
N ILE A 9 -70.29 13.78 -9.66
CA ILE A 9 -69.78 13.62 -11.04
C ILE A 9 -69.57 14.91 -11.85
N CYS A 10 -68.35 15.11 -12.36
CA CYS A 10 -68.15 15.52 -13.74
C CYS A 10 -66.87 14.91 -14.32
N LEU A 11 -67.08 14.04 -15.27
CA LEU A 11 -66.11 13.49 -16.20
C LEU A 11 -65.63 14.55 -17.21
N ASN A 12 -64.40 14.44 -17.56
CA ASN A 12 -63.70 14.68 -18.83
C ASN A 12 -62.55 15.68 -18.72
N GLN A 13 -61.35 15.24 -18.77
CA GLN A 13 -60.59 15.12 -20.03
C GLN A 13 -59.26 14.39 -19.74
N MET A 14 -59.06 13.30 -20.45
CA MET A 14 -57.78 12.66 -20.67
C MET A 14 -56.92 13.60 -21.49
N GLU A 15 -55.78 14.01 -20.97
CA GLU A 15 -54.62 14.26 -21.79
C GLU A 15 -53.43 13.56 -21.13
N SER A 16 -52.91 12.59 -21.91
CA SER A 16 -51.73 11.83 -21.66
C SER A 16 -50.52 12.71 -21.54
N CYS A 17 -49.85 12.65 -20.41
CA CYS A 17 -48.46 13.02 -20.28
C CYS A 17 -47.70 11.82 -19.70
N ASP A 18 -47.35 10.90 -20.57
CA ASP A 18 -46.34 9.90 -20.31
C ASP A 18 -44.99 10.62 -20.10
N SER A 19 -44.79 11.16 -18.92
CA SER A 19 -43.47 11.45 -18.44
C SER A 19 -42.79 10.10 -18.13
N VAL A 20 -42.17 9.57 -19.18
CA VAL A 20 -41.20 8.49 -19.10
C VAL A 20 -40.14 8.95 -18.08
N ASN A 21 -40.31 8.49 -16.87
CA ASN A 21 -39.30 8.54 -15.84
C ASN A 21 -38.19 7.57 -16.27
N VAL A 22 -37.33 8.05 -17.19
CA VAL A 22 -36.04 7.43 -17.47
C VAL A 22 -35.18 7.69 -16.25
N LEU A 23 -35.47 6.98 -15.17
CA LEU A 23 -34.48 6.69 -14.13
C LEU A 23 -33.38 5.94 -14.86
N SER A 24 -32.31 6.66 -15.20
CA SER A 24 -31.04 6.08 -15.54
C SER A 24 -30.70 5.11 -14.39
N MET A 25 -30.91 3.83 -14.61
CA MET A 25 -30.33 2.79 -13.81
C MET A 25 -28.81 2.90 -14.03
N GLU A 26 -28.18 3.79 -13.29
CA GLU A 26 -26.75 3.73 -13.07
C GLU A 26 -26.50 2.30 -12.58
N LYS A 27 -25.90 1.49 -13.44
CA LYS A 27 -25.53 0.11 -13.16
C LYS A 27 -24.56 0.19 -11.98
N LYS A 28 -25.08 0.07 -10.76
CA LYS A 28 -24.27 0.07 -9.53
C LYS A 28 -23.24 -1.01 -9.71
N MET A 29 -21.99 -0.62 -9.92
CA MET A 29 -20.90 -1.56 -10.10
C MET A 29 -20.80 -2.45 -8.86
N GLU A 30 -20.55 -3.73 -9.04
CA GLU A 30 -20.36 -4.67 -7.95
C GLU A 30 -19.19 -4.21 -7.08
N SER A 31 -19.43 -4.16 -5.77
CA SER A 31 -18.40 -3.77 -4.80
C SER A 31 -17.26 -4.77 -4.80
N LYS A 32 -16.07 -4.31 -5.11
CA LYS A 32 -14.84 -5.12 -5.13
C LYS A 32 -14.00 -4.87 -3.90
N LEU A 33 -13.25 -5.89 -3.49
CA LEU A 33 -12.19 -5.73 -2.50
C LEU A 33 -10.88 -5.43 -3.23
N ILE A 34 -10.32 -4.26 -2.96
CA ILE A 34 -9.09 -3.78 -3.59
C ILE A 34 -8.02 -3.59 -2.51
N VAL A 35 -6.88 -4.26 -2.65
CA VAL A 35 -5.71 -3.99 -1.83
C VAL A 35 -4.79 -3.05 -2.61
N VAL A 36 -4.47 -1.90 -2.02
CA VAL A 36 -3.65 -0.85 -2.63
C VAL A 36 -2.34 -0.71 -1.85
N ALA A 37 -1.22 -1.07 -2.46
CA ALA A 37 0.10 -0.84 -1.90
C ALA A 37 0.65 0.51 -2.39
N ILE A 38 0.89 1.46 -1.46
CA ILE A 38 1.42 2.78 -1.80
C ILE A 38 2.91 2.90 -1.50
N GLY A 39 3.67 3.46 -2.44
CA GLY A 39 5.12 3.57 -2.40
C GLY A 39 5.64 4.75 -1.59
N GLY A 40 6.97 4.88 -1.52
CA GLY A 40 7.62 5.98 -0.83
C GLY A 40 7.31 7.36 -1.44
N ASN A 41 7.16 7.45 -2.75
CA ASN A 41 6.80 8.70 -3.44
C ASN A 41 5.38 9.19 -3.10
N SER A 42 4.50 8.31 -2.63
CA SER A 42 3.18 8.68 -2.11
C SER A 42 3.24 9.33 -0.72
N LEU A 43 4.42 9.33 -0.08
CA LEU A 43 4.65 9.85 1.27
C LEU A 43 5.77 10.88 1.34
N ILE A 44 6.71 10.88 0.39
CA ILE A 44 7.79 11.86 0.24
C ILE A 44 8.02 12.09 -1.25
N GLU A 45 7.60 13.24 -1.74
CA GLU A 45 7.76 13.62 -3.15
C GLU A 45 9.18 14.14 -3.44
N ASP A 46 9.72 14.94 -2.53
CA ASP A 46 11.05 15.54 -2.64
C ASP A 46 11.92 15.15 -1.44
N PRO A 47 13.06 14.48 -1.66
CA PRO A 47 14.00 14.12 -0.59
C PRO A 47 14.57 15.31 0.18
N LYS A 48 14.46 16.54 -0.34
CA LYS A 48 14.89 17.79 0.32
C LYS A 48 13.81 18.37 1.24
N HIS A 49 12.56 17.96 1.08
CA HIS A 49 11.41 18.45 1.82
C HIS A 49 10.74 17.29 2.56
N VAL A 50 11.33 16.89 3.69
CA VAL A 50 10.93 15.72 4.49
C VAL A 50 10.23 16.08 5.79
N SER A 51 9.74 17.34 5.93
CA SER A 51 8.97 17.75 7.12
C SER A 51 7.67 16.95 7.22
N VAL A 52 7.09 16.92 8.42
CA VAL A 52 5.81 16.24 8.67
C VAL A 52 4.71 16.82 7.77
N ASP A 53 4.68 18.15 7.59
CA ASP A 53 3.71 18.83 6.73
C ASP A 53 3.89 18.43 5.25
N ALA A 54 5.13 18.32 4.77
CA ALA A 54 5.40 17.87 3.39
C ALA A 54 4.97 16.41 3.18
N GLN A 55 5.18 15.54 4.18
CA GLN A 55 4.72 14.16 4.15
C GLN A 55 3.19 14.07 4.13
N TYR A 56 2.52 14.91 4.93
CA TYR A 56 1.05 14.99 4.93
C TYR A 56 0.51 15.43 3.57
N GLU A 57 1.11 16.44 2.92
CA GLU A 57 0.68 16.88 1.60
C GLU A 57 0.85 15.80 0.53
N ALA A 58 1.94 15.02 0.57
CA ALA A 58 2.11 13.86 -0.31
C ALA A 58 1.04 12.79 -0.06
N ALA A 59 0.79 12.46 1.23
CA ALA A 59 -0.27 11.54 1.62
C ALA A 59 -1.66 12.02 1.18
N ARG A 60 -1.94 13.33 1.29
CA ARG A 60 -3.21 13.95 0.87
C ARG A 60 -3.46 13.81 -0.63
N LYS A 61 -2.46 14.03 -1.47
CA LYS A 61 -2.57 13.84 -2.92
C LYS A 61 -2.92 12.39 -3.26
N THR A 62 -2.22 11.45 -2.68
CA THR A 62 -2.50 10.02 -2.86
C THR A 62 -3.90 9.65 -2.35
N ALA A 63 -4.29 10.18 -1.18
CA ALA A 63 -5.60 9.95 -0.58
C ALA A 63 -6.74 10.46 -1.47
N ALA A 64 -6.55 11.58 -2.18
CA ALA A 64 -7.55 12.11 -3.10
C ALA A 64 -7.90 11.10 -4.22
N HIS A 65 -6.90 10.42 -4.79
CA HIS A 65 -7.13 9.41 -5.82
C HIS A 65 -7.80 8.14 -5.24
N ILE A 66 -7.39 7.70 -4.04
CA ILE A 66 -8.00 6.54 -3.38
C ILE A 66 -9.45 6.84 -2.96
N ALA A 67 -9.76 8.08 -2.54
CA ALA A 67 -11.09 8.49 -2.15
C ALA A 67 -12.13 8.28 -3.26
N HIS A 68 -11.76 8.44 -4.53
CA HIS A 68 -12.63 8.14 -5.67
C HIS A 68 -12.99 6.65 -5.76
N LEU A 69 -12.03 5.74 -5.55
CA LEU A 69 -12.32 4.29 -5.51
C LEU A 69 -13.28 3.95 -4.37
N ILE A 70 -13.11 4.59 -3.22
CA ILE A 70 -13.96 4.38 -2.04
C ILE A 70 -15.38 4.90 -2.31
N LYS A 71 -15.52 6.04 -2.99
CA LYS A 71 -16.82 6.63 -3.36
C LYS A 71 -17.63 5.72 -4.27
N GLU A 72 -16.99 4.97 -5.16
CA GLU A 72 -17.64 3.98 -6.03
C GLU A 72 -18.16 2.74 -5.26
N GLY A 73 -17.96 2.69 -3.95
CA GLY A 73 -18.48 1.64 -3.07
C GLY A 73 -17.54 0.44 -2.88
N HIS A 74 -16.29 0.54 -3.32
CA HIS A 74 -15.31 -0.54 -3.10
C HIS A 74 -14.89 -0.65 -1.64
N ARG A 75 -14.54 -1.88 -1.23
CA ARG A 75 -13.83 -2.17 0.01
C ARG A 75 -12.33 -2.00 -0.26
N VAL A 76 -11.64 -1.23 0.56
CA VAL A 76 -10.23 -0.88 0.30
C VAL A 76 -9.37 -1.17 1.52
N VAL A 77 -8.27 -1.88 1.29
CA VAL A 77 -7.15 -2.01 2.23
C VAL A 77 -5.96 -1.25 1.65
N ILE A 78 -5.32 -0.44 2.49
CA ILE A 78 -4.14 0.32 2.10
C ILE A 78 -2.94 -0.22 2.88
N VAL A 79 -1.87 -0.56 2.15
CA VAL A 79 -0.58 -0.94 2.71
C VAL A 79 0.45 0.10 2.30
N HIS A 80 0.99 0.84 3.26
CA HIS A 80 1.96 1.90 2.96
C HIS A 80 3.41 1.47 3.19
N GLY A 81 4.36 2.10 2.48
CA GLY A 81 5.79 1.98 2.78
C GLY A 81 6.20 2.89 3.94
N ASN A 82 7.42 2.68 4.46
CA ASN A 82 8.00 3.49 5.54
C ASN A 82 9.50 3.75 5.38
N GLY A 83 10.08 3.44 4.22
CA GLY A 83 11.54 3.37 4.06
C GLY A 83 12.34 4.57 4.60
N PRO A 84 12.03 5.82 4.27
CA PRO A 84 12.69 6.97 4.88
C PRO A 84 12.34 7.16 6.36
N GLN A 85 11.08 7.00 6.73
CA GLN A 85 10.56 7.33 8.06
C GLN A 85 11.14 6.42 9.15
N VAL A 86 11.22 5.11 8.90
CA VAL A 86 11.86 4.17 9.84
C VAL A 86 13.31 4.54 10.10
N GLY A 87 14.02 5.01 9.07
CA GLY A 87 15.37 5.51 9.22
C GLY A 87 15.45 6.81 10.01
N PHE A 88 14.49 7.71 9.91
CA PHE A 88 14.45 8.94 10.71
C PHE A 88 14.23 8.64 12.19
N ILE A 89 13.36 7.68 12.53
CA ILE A 89 13.12 7.26 13.91
C ILE A 89 14.39 6.63 14.48
N LEU A 90 14.98 5.71 13.73
CA LEU A 90 16.21 5.04 14.14
C LEU A 90 17.36 6.02 14.35
N LEU A 91 17.53 7.01 13.47
CA LEU A 91 18.55 8.04 13.61
C LEU A 91 18.32 8.90 14.88
N ARG A 92 17.06 9.27 15.18
CA ARG A 92 16.74 9.97 16.44
C ARG A 92 17.08 9.14 17.66
N ALA A 93 16.75 7.84 17.65
CA ALA A 93 17.09 6.91 18.72
C ALA A 93 18.61 6.81 18.92
N GLU A 94 19.38 6.79 17.84
CA GLU A 94 20.85 6.78 17.92
C GLU A 94 21.43 8.09 18.48
N TYR A 95 20.92 9.24 18.06
CA TYR A 95 21.39 10.53 18.60
C TYR A 95 21.05 10.75 20.08
N SER A 96 20.04 10.05 20.58
CA SER A 96 19.62 10.12 21.98
C SER A 96 20.16 8.97 22.85
N SER A 97 20.96 8.07 22.29
CA SER A 97 21.41 6.84 22.98
C SER A 97 22.22 7.05 24.27
N ASP A 98 22.85 8.22 24.42
CA ASP A 98 23.57 8.59 25.65
C ASP A 98 22.63 9.04 26.79
N ILE A 99 21.34 9.30 26.45
CA ILE A 99 20.35 9.85 27.41
C ILE A 99 19.16 8.88 27.56
N LEU A 100 18.74 8.25 26.48
CA LEU A 100 17.58 7.36 26.40
C LEU A 100 18.01 5.97 25.93
N HIS A 101 17.18 4.97 26.23
CA HIS A 101 17.38 3.62 25.71
C HIS A 101 17.27 3.59 24.19
N PRO A 102 18.01 2.71 23.51
CA PRO A 102 17.85 2.51 22.07
C PRO A 102 16.46 1.94 21.76
N VAL A 103 15.90 2.32 20.59
CA VAL A 103 14.63 1.78 20.09
C VAL A 103 14.95 0.67 19.10
N PRO A 104 14.51 -0.58 19.32
CA PRO A 104 14.73 -1.67 18.38
C PRO A 104 13.97 -1.44 17.07
N LEU A 105 14.45 -2.08 16.00
CA LEU A 105 13.98 -1.80 14.64
C LEU A 105 12.49 -2.17 14.43
N ASP A 106 12.01 -3.24 15.04
CA ASP A 106 10.60 -3.63 15.04
C ASP A 106 9.70 -2.56 15.67
N SER A 107 10.14 -1.96 16.79
CA SER A 107 9.46 -0.84 17.43
C SER A 107 9.50 0.43 16.55
N CYS A 108 10.63 0.71 15.87
CA CYS A 108 10.68 1.79 14.88
C CYS A 108 9.67 1.56 13.74
N VAL A 109 9.45 0.32 13.31
CA VAL A 109 8.41 -0.02 12.32
C VAL A 109 7.01 0.27 12.89
N ALA A 110 6.74 -0.12 14.14
CA ALA A 110 5.49 0.16 14.84
C ALA A 110 5.20 1.67 14.93
N ASP A 111 6.21 2.47 15.29
CA ASP A 111 6.11 3.94 15.32
C ASP A 111 5.73 4.51 13.95
N THR A 112 6.29 3.96 12.86
CA THR A 112 5.93 4.40 11.50
C THR A 112 4.49 4.05 11.15
N GLN A 113 3.95 2.93 11.62
CA GLN A 113 2.56 2.57 11.41
C GLN A 113 1.62 3.58 12.08
N GLY A 114 1.92 3.98 13.32
CA GLY A 114 1.17 5.02 14.01
C GLY A 114 1.25 6.37 13.30
N ALA A 115 2.45 6.84 13.00
CA ALA A 115 2.66 8.17 12.41
C ALA A 115 2.10 8.30 10.99
N ILE A 116 2.43 7.37 10.09
CA ILE A 116 1.97 7.40 8.70
C ILE A 116 0.49 7.01 8.62
N GLY A 117 0.05 6.02 9.39
CA GLY A 117 -1.34 5.61 9.46
C GLY A 117 -2.24 6.76 9.89
N TYR A 118 -1.86 7.52 10.93
CA TYR A 118 -2.56 8.73 11.35
C TYR A 118 -2.68 9.76 10.22
N GLN A 119 -1.58 10.07 9.52
CA GLN A 119 -1.59 11.03 8.42
C GLN A 119 -2.51 10.59 7.27
N LEU A 120 -2.43 9.32 6.87
CA LEU A 120 -3.27 8.75 5.81
C LEU A 120 -4.75 8.70 6.23
N GLN A 121 -5.03 8.33 7.47
CA GLN A 121 -6.39 8.28 8.01
C GLN A 121 -7.02 9.66 8.00
N MET A 122 -6.30 10.69 8.44
CA MET A 122 -6.75 12.07 8.40
C MET A 122 -6.93 12.58 6.96
N ALA A 123 -5.95 12.32 6.08
CA ALA A 123 -6.00 12.72 4.68
C ALA A 123 -7.20 12.09 3.95
N LEU A 124 -7.41 10.78 4.10
CA LEU A 124 -8.54 10.08 3.48
C LEU A 124 -9.89 10.62 3.96
N ARG A 125 -10.06 10.83 5.27
CA ARG A 125 -11.30 11.43 5.81
C ARG A 125 -11.57 12.82 5.21
N ASN A 126 -10.53 13.65 5.11
CA ASN A 126 -10.63 14.97 4.53
C ASN A 126 -10.98 14.94 3.03
N GLU A 127 -10.30 14.10 2.25
CA GLU A 127 -10.55 14.01 0.80
C GLU A 127 -11.90 13.35 0.50
N MET A 128 -12.30 12.32 1.22
CA MET A 128 -13.63 11.72 1.12
C MET A 128 -14.73 12.72 1.46
N GLY A 129 -14.54 13.53 2.51
CA GLY A 129 -15.50 14.59 2.90
C GLY A 129 -15.74 15.61 1.80
N LYS A 130 -14.69 16.00 1.04
CA LYS A 130 -14.81 16.94 -0.09
C LYS A 130 -15.68 16.43 -1.23
N ILE A 131 -15.73 15.11 -1.42
CA ILE A 131 -16.52 14.46 -2.48
C ILE A 131 -17.84 13.86 -1.97
N GLY A 132 -18.22 14.19 -0.73
CA GLY A 132 -19.48 13.74 -0.13
C GLY A 132 -19.53 12.24 0.21
N CYS A 133 -18.39 11.60 0.42
CA CYS A 133 -18.27 10.23 0.87
C CYS A 133 -17.99 10.19 2.37
N GLN A 134 -18.83 9.48 3.13
CA GLN A 134 -18.70 9.35 4.59
C GLN A 134 -18.53 7.87 4.93
N ARG A 135 -17.29 7.44 5.07
CA ARG A 135 -16.92 6.11 5.56
C ARG A 135 -15.82 6.24 6.59
N GLU A 136 -15.81 5.33 7.55
CA GLU A 136 -14.78 5.30 8.58
C GLU A 136 -13.46 4.77 8.00
N VAL A 137 -12.36 5.38 8.45
CA VAL A 137 -11.00 4.96 8.10
C VAL A 137 -10.30 4.56 9.39
N VAL A 138 -9.72 3.36 9.41
CA VAL A 138 -9.09 2.79 10.59
C VAL A 138 -7.67 2.34 10.27
N THR A 139 -6.73 2.70 11.12
CA THR A 139 -5.36 2.17 11.06
C THR A 139 -5.21 1.04 12.08
N VAL A 140 -4.79 -0.11 11.60
CA VAL A 140 -4.52 -1.30 12.42
C VAL A 140 -3.02 -1.46 12.55
N VAL A 141 -2.51 -1.40 13.79
CA VAL A 141 -1.13 -1.82 14.08
C VAL A 141 -1.03 -3.30 13.76
N THR A 142 -0.17 -3.64 12.81
CA THR A 142 -0.18 -4.95 12.17
C THR A 142 1.18 -5.63 12.30
N GLN A 143 1.17 -6.84 12.86
CA GLN A 143 2.31 -7.72 12.98
C GLN A 143 2.33 -8.72 11.81
N VAL A 144 3.52 -9.00 11.29
CA VAL A 144 3.71 -9.94 10.18
C VAL A 144 4.69 -11.01 10.61
N GLU A 145 4.24 -12.25 10.60
CA GLU A 145 5.04 -13.40 10.96
C GLU A 145 6.06 -13.70 9.86
N VAL A 146 7.32 -13.91 10.26
CA VAL A 146 8.44 -14.25 9.38
C VAL A 146 9.26 -15.40 9.96
N SER A 147 9.97 -16.12 9.10
CA SER A 147 10.89 -17.16 9.56
C SER A 147 12.15 -16.56 10.17
N PRO A 148 12.55 -16.91 11.39
CA PRO A 148 13.84 -16.52 11.94
C PRO A 148 15.04 -17.12 11.18
N ASN A 149 14.80 -18.14 10.35
CA ASN A 149 15.81 -18.82 9.54
C ASN A 149 15.84 -18.26 8.09
N ASP A 150 15.11 -17.16 7.79
CA ASP A 150 15.16 -16.55 6.46
C ASP A 150 16.60 -16.14 6.11
N PRO A 151 17.08 -16.43 4.89
CA PRO A 151 18.46 -16.12 4.47
C PRO A 151 18.82 -14.64 4.57
N SER A 152 17.83 -13.74 4.56
CA SER A 152 18.05 -12.29 4.70
C SER A 152 18.67 -11.89 6.03
N PHE A 153 18.51 -12.69 7.09
CA PHE A 153 19.17 -12.44 8.38
C PHE A 153 20.68 -12.65 8.32
N GLN A 154 21.15 -13.55 7.45
CA GLN A 154 22.58 -13.78 7.23
C GLN A 154 23.18 -12.82 6.22
N LYS A 155 22.37 -12.36 5.24
CA LYS A 155 22.78 -11.44 4.17
C LYS A 155 21.78 -10.30 4.03
N PRO A 156 21.84 -9.27 4.89
CA PRO A 156 20.98 -8.12 4.83
C PRO A 156 21.12 -7.37 3.50
N THR A 157 20.01 -6.99 2.87
CA THR A 157 20.01 -6.30 1.58
C THR A 157 19.02 -5.14 1.49
N LYS A 158 18.12 -4.98 2.47
CA LYS A 158 17.10 -3.92 2.45
C LYS A 158 17.68 -2.58 2.89
N PRO A 159 17.83 -1.58 2.00
CA PRO A 159 18.34 -0.27 2.38
C PRO A 159 17.31 0.49 3.22
N ILE A 160 17.76 1.05 4.34
CA ILE A 160 16.96 1.94 5.21
C ILE A 160 17.72 3.22 5.53
N GLY A 161 17.00 4.24 6.00
CA GLY A 161 17.58 5.50 6.47
C GLY A 161 18.14 6.38 5.35
N SER A 162 18.91 7.39 5.78
CA SER A 162 19.52 8.39 4.91
C SER A 162 20.81 7.86 4.25
N PHE A 163 21.24 8.55 3.19
CA PHE A 163 22.56 8.34 2.60
C PHE A 163 23.65 8.86 3.51
N MET A 164 24.78 8.17 3.55
CA MET A 164 25.96 8.49 4.33
C MET A 164 27.17 8.66 3.41
N THR A 165 28.17 9.41 3.86
CA THR A 165 29.51 9.38 3.25
C THR A 165 30.17 8.03 3.49
N LYS A 166 31.27 7.74 2.77
CA LYS A 166 32.03 6.51 2.99
C LYS A 166 32.61 6.46 4.38
N GLU A 167 33.17 7.58 4.85
CA GLU A 167 33.78 7.72 6.17
C GLU A 167 32.76 7.46 7.29
N ASP A 168 31.56 8.07 7.17
CA ASP A 168 30.48 7.85 8.14
C ASP A 168 30.02 6.39 8.16
N ALA A 169 29.86 5.79 6.99
CA ALA A 169 29.49 4.40 6.85
C ALA A 169 30.53 3.45 7.51
N GLU A 170 31.82 3.66 7.24
CA GLU A 170 32.91 2.87 7.85
C GLU A 170 32.94 3.06 9.37
N LYS A 171 32.68 4.27 9.87
CA LYS A 171 32.54 4.54 11.31
C LYS A 171 31.39 3.72 11.91
N LYS A 172 30.20 3.77 11.29
CA LYS A 172 29.01 3.01 11.76
C LYS A 172 29.22 1.50 11.73
N VAL A 173 29.97 0.97 10.75
CA VAL A 173 30.36 -0.46 10.73
C VAL A 173 31.23 -0.79 11.94
N ARG A 174 32.27 0.04 12.24
CA ARG A 174 33.18 -0.21 13.37
C ARG A 174 32.50 -0.07 14.71
N ASP A 175 31.72 1.01 14.89
CA ASP A 175 31.20 1.40 16.22
C ASP A 175 29.91 0.66 16.57
N HIS A 176 29.10 0.26 15.56
CA HIS A 176 27.75 -0.30 15.76
C HIS A 176 27.53 -1.64 15.04
N GLY A 177 28.52 -2.17 14.31
CA GLY A 177 28.39 -3.44 13.57
C GLY A 177 27.38 -3.40 12.42
N TRP A 178 27.12 -2.21 11.86
CA TRP A 178 26.13 -2.09 10.77
C TRP A 178 26.57 -2.84 9.51
N ALA A 179 25.61 -3.45 8.84
CA ALA A 179 25.77 -3.82 7.44
C ALA A 179 25.43 -2.59 6.59
N VAL A 180 26.32 -2.22 5.65
CA VAL A 180 26.15 -1.07 4.76
C VAL A 180 26.44 -1.46 3.32
N VAL A 181 25.77 -0.79 2.36
CA VAL A 181 26.01 -0.95 0.93
C VAL A 181 26.09 0.41 0.25
N GLU A 182 26.84 0.49 -0.83
CA GLU A 182 26.78 1.61 -1.74
C GLU A 182 25.48 1.53 -2.55
N ASP A 183 24.72 2.64 -2.60
CA ASP A 183 23.42 2.69 -3.25
C ASP A 183 23.47 3.59 -4.50
N ALA A 184 23.76 2.96 -5.63
CA ALA A 184 23.68 3.53 -6.96
C ALA A 184 24.43 4.89 -7.15
N GLY A 185 25.62 5.04 -6.58
CA GLY A 185 26.46 6.23 -6.68
C GLY A 185 25.97 7.45 -5.88
N ARG A 186 24.89 7.27 -5.08
CA ARG A 186 24.31 8.32 -4.23
C ARG A 186 24.92 8.39 -2.83
N GLY A 187 25.77 7.43 -2.47
CA GLY A 187 26.39 7.26 -1.17
C GLY A 187 26.10 5.89 -0.56
N TYR A 188 26.35 5.76 0.72
CA TYR A 188 26.21 4.51 1.46
C TYR A 188 24.91 4.51 2.28
N ARG A 189 24.27 3.35 2.41
CA ARG A 189 23.09 3.17 3.25
C ARG A 189 23.23 1.95 4.16
N ARG A 190 22.65 2.03 5.36
CA ARG A 190 22.46 0.85 6.20
C ARG A 190 21.56 -0.14 5.47
N VAL A 191 21.88 -1.42 5.54
CA VAL A 191 21.02 -2.50 5.11
C VAL A 191 20.64 -3.39 6.29
N VAL A 192 19.39 -3.86 6.26
CA VAL A 192 18.81 -4.72 7.28
C VAL A 192 18.21 -5.97 6.64
N PRO A 193 17.95 -7.03 7.44
CA PRO A 193 17.22 -8.20 6.95
C PRO A 193 15.83 -7.78 6.40
N SER A 194 15.41 -8.45 5.32
CA SER A 194 14.08 -8.28 4.74
C SER A 194 13.48 -9.66 4.44
N PRO A 195 13.03 -10.36 5.49
CA PRO A 195 12.50 -11.70 5.37
C PRO A 195 11.16 -11.69 4.62
N LYS A 196 10.81 -12.83 4.01
CA LYS A 196 9.52 -13.01 3.36
C LYS A 196 8.42 -13.16 4.42
N PRO A 197 7.28 -12.47 4.25
CA PRO A 197 6.13 -12.61 5.14
C PRO A 197 5.49 -14.00 4.98
N ILE A 198 5.12 -14.62 6.11
CA ILE A 198 4.47 -15.93 6.17
C ILE A 198 2.99 -15.79 6.48
N ASP A 199 2.67 -14.94 7.47
CA ASP A 199 1.29 -14.70 7.92
C ASP A 199 1.11 -13.29 8.48
N ILE A 200 -0.15 -12.86 8.61
CA ILE A 200 -0.54 -11.55 9.15
C ILE A 200 -1.36 -11.81 10.41
N VAL A 201 -0.85 -11.38 11.56
CA VAL A 201 -1.44 -11.72 12.85
C VAL A 201 -2.85 -11.13 12.99
N GLU A 202 -3.05 -9.88 12.59
CA GLU A 202 -4.33 -9.16 12.70
C GLU A 202 -5.25 -9.35 11.47
N LEU A 203 -5.04 -10.38 10.65
CA LEU A 203 -5.80 -10.60 9.41
C LEU A 203 -7.32 -10.66 9.64
N GLU A 204 -7.77 -11.38 10.67
CA GLU A 204 -9.21 -11.51 10.94
C GLU A 204 -9.81 -10.21 11.46
N THR A 205 -9.05 -9.39 12.17
CA THR A 205 -9.46 -8.02 12.53
C THR A 205 -9.66 -7.15 11.28
N VAL A 206 -8.70 -7.20 10.34
CA VAL A 206 -8.81 -6.49 9.06
C VAL A 206 -10.06 -6.96 8.29
N ARG A 207 -10.30 -8.27 8.22
CA ARG A 207 -11.49 -8.86 7.57
C ARG A 207 -12.77 -8.33 8.18
N SER A 208 -12.89 -8.38 9.50
CA SER A 208 -14.07 -7.92 10.23
C SER A 208 -14.36 -6.44 9.98
N LEU A 209 -13.34 -5.57 10.00
CA LEU A 209 -13.51 -4.14 9.69
C LEU A 209 -14.01 -3.91 8.25
N LEU A 210 -13.46 -4.63 7.27
CA LEU A 210 -13.90 -4.57 5.88
C LEU A 210 -15.36 -5.04 5.69
N GLU A 211 -15.80 -6.03 6.44
CA GLU A 211 -17.19 -6.53 6.42
C GLU A 211 -18.16 -5.52 7.00
N HIS A 212 -17.73 -4.72 7.98
CA HIS A 212 -18.51 -3.59 8.52
C HIS A 212 -18.47 -2.35 7.64
N GLY A 213 -17.74 -2.37 6.53
CA GLY A 213 -17.68 -1.27 5.57
C GLY A 213 -16.58 -0.26 5.83
N GLU A 214 -15.68 -0.51 6.76
CA GLU A 214 -14.55 0.37 7.07
C GLU A 214 -13.49 0.35 5.96
N ILE A 215 -12.74 1.44 5.84
CA ILE A 215 -11.52 1.51 5.04
C ILE A 215 -10.35 1.22 5.98
N VAL A 216 -9.53 0.24 5.63
CA VAL A 216 -8.49 -0.25 6.52
C VAL A 216 -7.10 0.10 6.02
N ILE A 217 -6.28 0.71 6.88
CA ILE A 217 -4.85 0.88 6.68
C ILE A 217 -4.16 -0.17 7.55
N ALA A 218 -3.44 -1.11 6.93
CA ALA A 218 -2.82 -2.23 7.65
C ALA A 218 -1.47 -2.61 7.06
N ALA A 219 -0.69 -3.39 7.78
CA ALA A 219 0.65 -3.86 7.39
C ALA A 219 1.58 -2.73 6.91
N GLY A 220 1.44 -1.54 7.48
CA GLY A 220 2.29 -0.39 7.17
C GLY A 220 3.78 -0.73 7.36
N GLY A 221 4.62 -0.25 6.41
CA GLY A 221 6.04 -0.57 6.40
C GLY A 221 6.38 -2.02 6.05
N GLY A 222 5.37 -2.82 5.68
CA GLY A 222 5.48 -4.27 5.48
C GLY A 222 5.04 -5.08 6.70
N GLY A 223 4.53 -4.40 7.75
CA GLY A 223 4.18 -4.99 9.04
C GLY A 223 5.35 -5.07 10.02
N ILE A 224 5.03 -5.15 11.30
CA ILE A 224 6.02 -5.35 12.36
C ILE A 224 6.49 -6.80 12.31
N PRO A 225 7.78 -7.07 12.04
CA PRO A 225 8.25 -8.44 11.88
C PRO A 225 8.27 -9.17 13.23
N VAL A 226 7.58 -10.30 13.29
CA VAL A 226 7.55 -11.17 14.48
C VAL A 226 7.85 -12.62 14.08
N ARG A 227 8.36 -13.39 15.02
CA ARG A 227 8.40 -14.85 14.94
C ARG A 227 7.50 -15.47 15.99
N ARG A 228 7.02 -16.64 15.72
CA ARG A 228 6.32 -17.46 16.70
C ARG A 228 7.27 -18.56 17.23
N ASP A 229 7.37 -18.71 18.52
CA ASP A 229 8.16 -19.77 19.13
C ASP A 229 7.37 -21.09 19.26
N ALA A 230 7.99 -22.10 19.86
CA ALA A 230 7.38 -23.42 20.01
C ALA A 230 6.14 -23.44 20.92
N ASP A 231 6.04 -22.46 21.82
CA ASP A 231 4.90 -22.30 22.74
C ASP A 231 3.80 -21.41 22.14
N GLY A 232 3.99 -20.92 20.90
CA GLY A 232 3.06 -20.07 20.18
C GLY A 232 3.18 -18.58 20.53
N LEU A 233 4.17 -18.17 21.30
CA LEU A 233 4.38 -16.77 21.70
C LEU A 233 5.05 -15.97 20.59
N LEU A 234 4.65 -14.71 20.46
CA LEU A 234 5.20 -13.77 19.48
C LEU A 234 6.40 -13.02 20.04
N HIS A 235 7.43 -12.88 19.23
CA HIS A 235 8.65 -12.13 19.55
C HIS A 235 9.01 -11.24 18.37
N GLY A 236 9.31 -9.94 18.62
CA GLY A 236 9.80 -9.01 17.61
C GLY A 236 11.15 -9.43 17.02
N LEU A 237 11.41 -9.01 15.79
CA LEU A 237 12.66 -9.28 15.08
C LEU A 237 13.24 -8.00 14.47
N GLU A 238 14.56 -7.86 14.53
CA GLU A 238 15.34 -6.76 13.93
C GLU A 238 15.38 -6.88 12.40
N ALA A 239 14.26 -6.56 11.73
CA ALA A 239 14.08 -6.67 10.29
C ALA A 239 13.11 -5.61 9.76
N VAL A 240 13.04 -5.45 8.43
CA VAL A 240 12.01 -4.66 7.74
C VAL A 240 11.46 -5.48 6.59
N VAL A 241 10.23 -5.93 6.68
CA VAL A 241 9.55 -6.69 5.65
C VAL A 241 9.31 -5.78 4.41
N ASP A 242 9.39 -6.34 3.22
CA ASP A 242 9.04 -5.57 2.03
C ASP A 242 7.51 -5.40 1.93
N LYS A 243 7.06 -4.15 1.80
CA LYS A 243 5.63 -3.84 1.78
C LYS A 243 4.87 -4.47 0.62
N ASP A 244 5.54 -4.66 -0.54
CA ASP A 244 4.88 -5.21 -1.72
C ASP A 244 4.58 -6.71 -1.51
N TYR A 245 5.48 -7.44 -0.84
CA TYR A 245 5.22 -8.82 -0.42
C TYR A 245 4.17 -8.93 0.69
N ALA A 246 4.20 -8.03 1.67
CA ALA A 246 3.18 -8.01 2.73
C ALA A 246 1.79 -7.67 2.16
N ALA A 247 1.71 -6.72 1.24
CA ALA A 247 0.48 -6.36 0.55
C ALA A 247 -0.05 -7.50 -0.34
N ALA A 248 0.82 -8.20 -1.06
CA ALA A 248 0.45 -9.39 -1.82
C ALA A 248 -0.09 -10.51 -0.92
N LEU A 249 0.55 -10.75 0.23
CA LEU A 249 0.08 -11.71 1.22
C LEU A 249 -1.30 -11.30 1.77
N MET A 250 -1.49 -10.02 2.12
CA MET A 250 -2.78 -9.47 2.55
C MET A 250 -3.85 -9.70 1.47
N ALA A 251 -3.57 -9.34 0.22
CA ALA A 251 -4.48 -9.51 -0.90
C ALA A 251 -4.85 -10.98 -1.13
N LYS A 252 -3.90 -11.89 -1.05
CA LYS A 252 -4.12 -13.33 -1.16
C LYS A 252 -5.00 -13.87 -0.03
N ARG A 253 -4.66 -13.54 1.22
CA ARG A 253 -5.37 -14.03 2.40
C ARG A 253 -6.81 -13.50 2.50
N LEU A 254 -7.05 -12.28 2.03
CA LEU A 254 -8.38 -11.68 1.93
C LEU A 254 -9.15 -12.10 0.67
N ASN A 255 -8.52 -12.82 -0.26
CA ASN A 255 -9.05 -13.13 -1.58
C ASN A 255 -9.54 -11.86 -2.32
N ALA A 256 -8.68 -10.85 -2.37
CA ALA A 256 -9.01 -9.57 -2.97
C ALA A 256 -9.29 -9.72 -4.48
N ASP A 257 -10.29 -8.98 -4.98
CA ASP A 257 -10.65 -8.95 -6.40
C ASP A 257 -9.58 -8.27 -7.26
N MET A 258 -8.85 -7.33 -6.63
CA MET A 258 -7.75 -6.62 -7.28
C MET A 258 -6.61 -6.35 -6.29
N PHE A 259 -5.38 -6.47 -6.79
CA PHE A 259 -4.20 -5.97 -6.10
C PHE A 259 -3.54 -4.87 -6.93
N VAL A 260 -3.42 -3.68 -6.37
CA VAL A 260 -2.86 -2.51 -7.06
C VAL A 260 -1.60 -2.04 -6.34
N ILE A 261 -0.50 -1.94 -7.07
CA ILE A 261 0.74 -1.33 -6.57
C ILE A 261 0.90 0.05 -7.19
N SER A 262 0.81 1.08 -6.36
CA SER A 262 1.11 2.47 -6.73
C SER A 262 2.59 2.76 -6.57
N THR A 263 3.24 3.20 -7.65
CA THR A 263 4.69 3.45 -7.72
C THR A 263 4.99 4.75 -8.50
N ALA A 264 6.26 5.03 -8.81
CA ALA A 264 6.68 6.30 -9.43
C ALA A 264 6.47 6.37 -10.96
N VAL A 265 6.00 5.29 -11.58
CA VAL A 265 5.82 5.23 -13.04
C VAL A 265 4.43 4.72 -13.38
N PRO A 266 3.79 5.24 -14.44
CA PRO A 266 2.45 4.85 -14.84
C PRO A 266 2.38 3.38 -15.30
N GLU A 267 3.45 2.86 -15.89
CA GLU A 267 3.52 1.50 -16.41
C GLU A 267 4.91 0.90 -16.18
N VAL A 268 4.97 -0.43 -16.07
CA VAL A 268 6.22 -1.18 -16.05
C VAL A 268 6.93 -1.01 -17.40
N CYS A 269 8.25 -0.82 -17.38
CA CYS A 269 9.05 -0.62 -18.59
C CYS A 269 10.09 -1.72 -18.76
N LEU A 270 10.24 -2.18 -20.00
CA LEU A 270 11.46 -2.87 -20.44
C LEU A 270 12.51 -1.85 -20.82
N ASN A 271 13.79 -2.19 -20.64
CA ASN A 271 14.94 -1.32 -20.93
C ASN A 271 14.82 0.07 -20.30
N TYR A 272 14.36 0.15 -19.06
CA TYR A 272 14.12 1.39 -18.35
C TYR A 272 15.35 2.32 -18.38
N GLY A 273 15.15 3.60 -18.76
CA GLY A 273 16.18 4.61 -18.87
C GLY A 273 17.09 4.48 -20.12
N LYS A 274 16.78 3.54 -21.05
CA LYS A 274 17.52 3.37 -22.32
C LYS A 274 16.73 3.95 -23.50
N PRO A 275 17.40 4.26 -24.64
CA PRO A 275 16.73 4.79 -25.84
C PRO A 275 15.62 3.89 -26.40
N ASN A 276 15.69 2.58 -26.15
CA ASN A 276 14.70 1.58 -26.56
C ASN A 276 13.75 1.17 -25.41
N GLN A 277 13.51 2.08 -24.45
CA GLN A 277 12.54 1.85 -23.39
C GLN A 277 11.15 1.59 -23.99
N LYS A 278 10.47 0.56 -23.47
CA LYS A 278 9.12 0.18 -23.88
C LYS A 278 8.23 0.03 -22.67
N GLN A 279 7.12 0.75 -22.64
CA GLN A 279 6.06 0.59 -21.63
C GLN A 279 5.23 -0.65 -21.92
N LEU A 280 4.75 -1.32 -20.87
CA LEU A 280 3.92 -2.52 -20.94
C LEU A 280 2.54 -2.19 -20.35
N SER A 281 1.50 -2.16 -21.17
CA SER A 281 0.10 -2.05 -20.73
C SER A 281 -0.44 -3.35 -20.12
N SER A 282 0.16 -4.48 -20.47
CA SER A 282 -0.14 -5.79 -19.89
C SER A 282 1.08 -6.69 -19.86
N MET A 283 1.07 -7.68 -18.96
CA MET A 283 2.10 -8.67 -18.81
C MET A 283 1.49 -9.96 -18.25
N THR A 284 1.75 -11.09 -18.91
CA THR A 284 1.39 -12.42 -18.40
C THR A 284 2.40 -12.89 -17.34
N LEU A 285 2.05 -13.91 -16.56
CA LEU A 285 2.99 -14.55 -15.62
C LEU A 285 4.23 -15.11 -16.33
N ALA A 286 4.06 -15.66 -17.55
CA ALA A 286 5.18 -16.18 -18.34
C ALA A 286 6.14 -15.07 -18.78
N GLU A 287 5.61 -13.94 -19.27
CA GLU A 287 6.40 -12.75 -19.63
C GLU A 287 7.09 -12.15 -18.41
N ALA A 288 6.40 -12.06 -17.26
CA ALA A 288 7.00 -11.58 -16.01
C ALA A 288 8.19 -12.43 -15.60
N ALA A 289 8.10 -13.76 -15.70
CA ALA A 289 9.20 -14.68 -15.41
C ALA A 289 10.34 -14.52 -16.41
N GLN A 290 10.06 -14.42 -17.70
CA GLN A 290 11.04 -14.20 -18.75
C GLN A 290 11.80 -12.87 -18.54
N TYR A 291 11.10 -11.77 -18.40
CA TYR A 291 11.71 -10.44 -18.23
C TYR A 291 12.51 -10.33 -16.92
N THR A 292 12.07 -11.05 -15.88
CA THR A 292 12.84 -11.17 -14.63
C THR A 292 14.17 -11.92 -14.88
N ALA A 293 14.14 -13.03 -15.61
CA ALA A 293 15.35 -13.80 -15.95
C ALA A 293 16.31 -13.01 -16.85
N GLU A 294 15.78 -12.16 -17.72
CA GLU A 294 16.55 -11.23 -18.57
C GLU A 294 17.11 -10.02 -17.80
N GLY A 295 16.79 -9.87 -16.50
CA GLY A 295 17.28 -8.75 -15.68
C GLY A 295 16.66 -7.40 -16.04
N GLN A 296 15.44 -7.38 -16.59
CA GLN A 296 14.74 -6.15 -16.99
C GLN A 296 14.34 -5.28 -15.80
N PHE A 297 14.18 -5.85 -14.59
CA PHE A 297 13.66 -5.16 -13.43
C PHE A 297 14.74 -4.92 -12.37
N ALA A 298 14.86 -3.68 -11.91
CA ALA A 298 15.85 -3.31 -10.89
C ALA A 298 15.57 -4.03 -9.56
N PRO A 299 16.55 -4.73 -8.95
CA PRO A 299 16.37 -5.57 -7.76
C PRO A 299 15.82 -4.85 -6.53
N GLY A 300 16.18 -3.59 -6.31
CA GLY A 300 15.74 -2.79 -5.15
C GLY A 300 14.47 -1.96 -5.40
N SER A 301 13.84 -2.07 -6.56
CA SER A 301 12.74 -1.19 -6.96
C SER A 301 11.59 -1.94 -7.65
N MET A 302 11.69 -2.19 -8.96
CA MET A 302 10.62 -2.80 -9.74
C MET A 302 10.49 -4.31 -9.54
N LEU A 303 11.60 -5.03 -9.37
CA LEU A 303 11.60 -6.49 -9.24
C LEU A 303 10.74 -7.01 -8.07
N PRO A 304 10.82 -6.45 -6.85
CA PRO A 304 9.92 -6.87 -5.76
C PRO A 304 8.44 -6.70 -6.10
N LYS A 305 8.07 -5.61 -6.82
CA LYS A 305 6.69 -5.34 -7.23
C LYS A 305 6.17 -6.37 -8.22
N VAL A 306 6.97 -6.66 -9.25
CA VAL A 306 6.62 -7.67 -10.27
C VAL A 306 6.48 -9.05 -9.62
N ASN A 307 7.41 -9.43 -8.74
CA ASN A 307 7.36 -10.72 -8.05
C ASN A 307 6.15 -10.83 -7.10
N ALA A 308 5.87 -9.79 -6.32
CA ALA A 308 4.72 -9.74 -5.42
C ALA A 308 3.40 -9.82 -6.19
N MET A 309 3.32 -9.09 -7.31
CA MET A 309 2.15 -9.11 -8.20
C MET A 309 1.96 -10.49 -8.85
N ALA A 310 3.05 -11.10 -9.35
CA ALA A 310 3.01 -12.43 -9.95
C ALA A 310 2.57 -13.51 -8.94
N ASP A 311 3.03 -13.41 -7.68
CA ASP A 311 2.60 -14.33 -6.61
C ASP A 311 1.10 -14.20 -6.30
N PHE A 312 0.57 -12.96 -6.27
CA PHE A 312 -0.86 -12.71 -6.10
C PHE A 312 -1.67 -13.30 -7.26
N VAL A 313 -1.35 -12.92 -8.50
CA VAL A 313 -2.08 -13.37 -9.70
C VAL A 313 -2.04 -14.90 -9.85
N LYS A 314 -0.86 -15.50 -9.65
CA LYS A 314 -0.69 -16.96 -9.68
C LYS A 314 -1.56 -17.68 -8.64
N SER A 315 -1.69 -17.11 -7.45
CA SER A 315 -2.39 -17.74 -6.33
C SER A 315 -3.91 -17.59 -6.39
N THR A 316 -4.41 -16.48 -6.96
CA THR A 316 -5.84 -16.11 -6.93
C THR A 316 -6.52 -16.17 -8.30
N GLY A 317 -5.77 -16.02 -9.38
CA GLY A 317 -6.32 -15.76 -10.73
C GLY A 317 -6.88 -14.36 -10.91
N ASN A 318 -6.86 -13.52 -9.89
CA ASN A 318 -7.44 -12.18 -9.90
C ASN A 318 -6.48 -11.14 -10.49
N LEU A 319 -7.03 -9.97 -10.83
CA LEU A 319 -6.33 -8.92 -11.55
C LEU A 319 -5.29 -8.21 -10.69
N GLY A 320 -4.04 -8.18 -11.16
CA GLY A 320 -2.97 -7.35 -10.64
C GLY A 320 -2.72 -6.12 -11.49
N ILE A 321 -2.43 -4.96 -10.85
CA ILE A 321 -2.16 -3.70 -11.56
C ILE A 321 -0.95 -3.00 -10.94
N ILE A 322 -0.02 -2.52 -11.77
CA ILE A 322 1.06 -1.63 -11.35
C ILE A 322 0.87 -0.29 -12.07
N THR A 323 0.76 0.81 -11.30
CA THR A 323 0.52 2.15 -11.83
C THR A 323 1.11 3.23 -10.91
N ASP A 324 0.95 4.50 -11.24
CA ASP A 324 1.27 5.63 -10.37
C ASP A 324 0.02 6.15 -9.61
N PRO A 325 0.18 7.04 -8.63
CA PRO A 325 -0.95 7.57 -7.87
C PRO A 325 -2.00 8.28 -8.73
N GLU A 326 -1.55 9.05 -9.73
CA GLU A 326 -2.42 9.89 -10.58
C GLU A 326 -3.33 9.05 -11.46
N ASN A 327 -2.86 7.89 -11.90
CA ASN A 327 -3.61 6.98 -12.77
C ASN A 327 -4.39 5.89 -11.99
N LEU A 328 -4.43 5.93 -10.65
CA LEU A 328 -5.00 4.87 -9.83
C LEU A 328 -6.47 4.58 -10.18
N TYR A 329 -7.29 5.61 -10.34
CA TYR A 329 -8.70 5.48 -10.75
C TYR A 329 -8.82 4.89 -12.16
N ASP A 330 -8.10 5.46 -13.12
CA ASP A 330 -8.11 5.00 -14.51
C ASP A 330 -7.53 3.60 -14.68
N ALA A 331 -6.61 3.19 -13.82
CA ALA A 331 -6.08 1.84 -13.82
C ALA A 331 -7.14 0.79 -13.43
N VAL A 332 -8.01 1.13 -12.48
CA VAL A 332 -9.11 0.25 -12.08
C VAL A 332 -10.22 0.20 -13.13
N TYR A 333 -10.58 1.34 -13.74
CA TYR A 333 -11.77 1.46 -14.60
C TYR A 333 -11.49 1.54 -16.09
N HIS A 334 -10.40 2.14 -16.51
CA HIS A 334 -10.13 2.49 -17.91
C HIS A 334 -8.90 1.79 -18.50
N GLY A 335 -8.32 0.83 -17.76
CA GLY A 335 -7.22 -0.01 -18.27
C GLY A 335 -5.85 0.67 -18.31
N ARG A 336 -5.66 1.79 -17.61
CA ARG A 336 -4.32 2.38 -17.41
C ARG A 336 -3.45 1.50 -16.53
N GLY A 337 -2.13 1.72 -16.56
CA GLY A 337 -1.16 0.93 -15.83
C GLY A 337 -0.84 -0.41 -16.51
N THR A 338 0.10 -1.15 -15.92
CA THR A 338 0.44 -2.51 -16.36
C THR A 338 -0.47 -3.51 -15.66
N ARG A 339 -1.29 -4.20 -16.44
CA ARG A 339 -2.17 -5.26 -15.94
C ARG A 339 -1.45 -6.60 -15.99
N MET A 340 -1.36 -7.29 -14.85
CA MET A 340 -0.81 -8.66 -14.80
C MET A 340 -1.96 -9.66 -14.76
N ILE A 341 -1.89 -10.65 -15.63
CA ILE A 341 -2.87 -11.72 -15.79
C ILE A 341 -2.17 -13.08 -15.86
N LEU A 342 -2.95 -14.16 -15.76
CA LEU A 342 -2.47 -15.55 -15.89
C LEU A 342 -1.77 -15.81 -17.22
#